data_e33377c75d8d1a7083b107c36bcc01eb
#
_entry.id   e33377c75d8d1a7083b107c36bcc01eb
#
_cell.length_a   1.000
_cell.length_b   1.000
_cell.length_c   1.000
_cell.angle_alpha   90.00
_cell.angle_beta   90.00
_cell.angle_gamma   90.00
#
_symmetry.space_group_name_H-M   'P 1'
#
loop_
_entity.id
_entity.type
_entity.pdbx_description
1 polymer ?
#
loop_
_entity_poly.entity_id
_entity_poly.type
_entity_poly.pdbx_seq_one_letter_code
_entity_poly.pdbx_strand_id
1 'polypeptide(L)'
;MECEEIRVDLSKVSSEHSAERQRSAQLLFKLNHTLPFSDEYNSLLHELMGENLGEGSTIAPPLSGAALNMLKIGKDVFVNSNLLAMARGGITIGDHARIAANVQLISNNHDPYDLNVLTCKPVEIGDYAWIGAGATVLPGVRVGCHAVIGASSVVTKDVPDYAIAVGNPAKIIQMLDKEKFKSPC
;
A
#
# COMPACT_ATOMS: atom_id res chain seq x y z
N MET A 1 3.34 0.17 20.20
CA MET A 1 2.77 1.52 20.42
C MET A 1 1.50 1.58 19.59
N GLU A 2 0.36 1.94 20.18
CA GLU A 2 -0.82 2.22 19.37
C GLU A 2 -0.53 3.44 18.52
N CYS A 3 -0.68 3.31 17.20
CA CYS A 3 -0.49 4.42 16.28
C CYS A 3 -1.67 5.38 16.45
N GLU A 4 -1.37 6.68 16.67
CA GLU A 4 -2.39 7.70 16.86
C GLU A 4 -3.25 7.84 15.60
N GLU A 5 -4.57 7.83 15.79
CA GLU A 5 -5.53 8.00 14.71
C GLU A 5 -5.62 9.48 14.32
N ILE A 6 -5.38 9.77 13.06
CA ILE A 6 -5.54 11.12 12.50
C ILE A 6 -6.95 11.23 11.92
N ARG A 7 -7.64 12.33 12.23
CA ARG A 7 -8.98 12.64 11.69
C ARG A 7 -8.89 13.76 10.66
N VAL A 8 -9.47 13.56 9.49
CA VAL A 8 -9.44 14.51 8.37
C VAL A 8 -10.86 14.86 7.96
N ASP A 9 -11.23 16.11 8.16
CA ASP A 9 -12.55 16.66 7.75
C ASP A 9 -12.49 17.06 6.27
N LEU A 10 -13.19 16.30 5.42
CA LEU A 10 -13.22 16.50 3.97
C LEU A 10 -13.93 17.81 3.55
N SER A 11 -14.77 18.38 4.41
CA SER A 11 -15.44 19.67 4.15
C SER A 11 -14.48 20.87 4.26
N LYS A 12 -13.32 20.68 4.91
CA LYS A 12 -12.30 21.70 5.17
C LYS A 12 -11.05 21.55 4.30
N VAL A 13 -11.13 20.78 3.22
CA VAL A 13 -9.99 20.53 2.32
C VAL A 13 -9.61 21.83 1.61
N SER A 14 -8.31 22.18 1.67
CA SER A 14 -7.78 23.40 1.03
C SER A 14 -7.82 23.31 -0.51
N SER A 15 -7.74 24.47 -1.18
CA SER A 15 -7.63 24.54 -2.63
C SER A 15 -6.38 23.83 -3.17
N GLU A 16 -5.27 23.86 -2.43
CA GLU A 16 -4.03 23.16 -2.77
C GLU A 16 -4.22 21.63 -2.78
N HIS A 17 -4.89 21.08 -1.78
CA HIS A 17 -5.25 19.67 -1.75
C HIS A 17 -6.17 19.26 -2.91
N SER A 18 -7.09 20.16 -3.31
CA SER A 18 -7.97 19.91 -4.44
C SER A 18 -7.20 19.89 -5.76
N ALA A 19 -6.25 20.80 -5.94
CA ALA A 19 -5.38 20.85 -7.13
C ALA A 19 -4.48 19.61 -7.22
N GLU A 20 -3.85 19.20 -6.11
CA GLU A 20 -3.01 17.99 -6.07
C GLU A 20 -3.84 16.72 -6.34
N ARG A 21 -5.04 16.62 -5.79
CA ARG A 21 -5.95 15.50 -6.08
C ARG A 21 -6.31 15.43 -7.56
N GLN A 22 -6.57 16.59 -8.20
CA GLN A 22 -6.88 16.65 -9.63
C GLN A 22 -5.65 16.27 -10.47
N ARG A 23 -4.48 16.79 -10.14
CA ARG A 23 -3.20 16.44 -10.80
C ARG A 23 -2.94 14.93 -10.71
N SER A 24 -2.99 14.37 -9.51
CA SER A 24 -2.79 12.94 -9.28
C SER A 24 -3.78 12.08 -10.08
N ALA A 25 -5.06 12.47 -10.13
CA ALA A 25 -6.07 11.75 -10.90
C ALA A 25 -5.79 11.77 -12.42
N GLN A 26 -5.33 12.91 -12.95
CA GLN A 26 -4.98 13.04 -14.37
C GLN A 26 -3.73 12.21 -14.72
N LEU A 27 -2.71 12.22 -13.87
CA LEU A 27 -1.50 11.42 -14.06
C LEU A 27 -1.83 9.92 -13.98
N LEU A 28 -2.63 9.52 -13.01
CA LEU A 28 -3.07 8.14 -12.83
C LEU A 28 -3.87 7.63 -14.04
N PHE A 29 -4.73 8.48 -14.61
CA PHE A 29 -5.44 8.13 -15.83
C PHE A 29 -4.47 7.92 -17.00
N LYS A 30 -3.52 8.84 -17.23
CA LYS A 30 -2.51 8.70 -18.28
C LYS A 30 -1.66 7.43 -18.08
N LEU A 31 -1.14 7.23 -16.87
CA LEU A 31 -0.34 6.05 -16.51
C LEU A 31 -1.07 4.75 -16.86
N ASN A 32 -2.33 4.63 -16.48
CA ASN A 32 -3.12 3.42 -16.68
C ASN A 32 -3.49 3.16 -18.17
N HIS A 33 -3.33 4.16 -19.04
CA HIS A 33 -3.61 4.04 -20.48
C HIS A 33 -2.34 4.09 -21.35
N THR A 34 -1.16 4.12 -20.73
CA THR A 34 0.12 4.07 -21.42
C THR A 34 0.62 2.64 -21.51
N LEU A 35 1.39 2.32 -22.54
CA LEU A 35 1.98 0.99 -22.74
C LEU A 35 2.82 0.60 -21.50
N PRO A 36 2.48 -0.50 -20.82
CA PRO A 36 3.15 -0.91 -19.59
C PRO A 36 4.67 -1.04 -19.77
N PHE A 37 5.40 -0.56 -18.78
CA PHE A 37 6.88 -0.64 -18.68
C PHE A 37 7.66 0.03 -19.82
N SER A 38 7.00 0.85 -20.65
CA SER A 38 7.68 1.73 -21.62
C SER A 38 8.40 2.89 -20.91
N ASP A 39 9.30 3.58 -21.60
CA ASP A 39 9.97 4.77 -21.06
C ASP A 39 8.95 5.86 -20.67
N GLU A 40 7.88 6.02 -21.45
CA GLU A 40 6.80 6.95 -21.16
C GLU A 40 6.05 6.52 -19.87
N TYR A 41 5.75 5.22 -19.73
CA TYR A 41 5.14 4.68 -18.51
C TYR A 41 6.00 4.95 -17.29
N ASN A 42 7.29 4.65 -17.36
CA ASN A 42 8.23 4.87 -16.27
C ASN A 42 8.34 6.35 -15.91
N SER A 43 8.37 7.23 -16.91
CA SER A 43 8.39 8.69 -16.70
C SER A 43 7.13 9.18 -15.97
N LEU A 44 5.95 8.72 -16.37
CA LEU A 44 4.68 9.04 -15.71
C LEU A 44 4.61 8.50 -14.29
N LEU A 45 5.12 7.28 -14.06
CA LEU A 45 5.19 6.69 -12.74
C LEU A 45 6.10 7.50 -11.81
N HIS A 46 7.26 7.92 -12.28
CA HIS A 46 8.15 8.82 -11.55
C HIS A 46 7.54 10.20 -11.32
N GLU A 47 6.80 10.74 -12.28
CA GLU A 47 6.10 12.02 -12.10
C GLU A 47 4.99 11.90 -11.03
N LEU A 48 4.30 10.78 -10.96
CA LEU A 48 3.23 10.52 -9.98
C LEU A 48 3.77 10.30 -8.58
N MET A 49 4.84 9.52 -8.45
CA MET A 49 5.36 9.05 -7.16
C MET A 49 6.51 9.90 -6.60
N GLY A 50 7.26 10.59 -7.47
CA GLY A 50 8.45 11.35 -7.08
C GLY A 50 9.47 10.49 -6.35
N GLU A 51 10.01 11.03 -5.25
CA GLU A 51 10.98 10.35 -4.38
C GLU A 51 10.40 9.19 -3.56
N ASN A 52 9.09 9.00 -3.62
CA ASN A 52 8.41 7.92 -2.90
C ASN A 52 8.51 6.56 -3.60
N LEU A 53 9.12 6.48 -4.78
CA LEU A 53 9.38 5.22 -5.50
C LEU A 53 10.88 4.90 -5.41
N GLY A 54 11.23 3.86 -4.66
CA GLY A 54 12.60 3.40 -4.50
C GLY A 54 13.19 2.82 -5.79
N GLU A 55 14.51 2.86 -5.88
CA GLU A 55 15.27 2.34 -7.03
C GLU A 55 14.93 0.87 -7.32
N GLY A 56 14.82 0.52 -8.59
CA GLY A 56 14.50 -0.84 -9.04
C GLY A 56 13.04 -1.26 -8.83
N SER A 57 12.21 -0.38 -8.24
CA SER A 57 10.81 -0.68 -7.97
C SER A 57 9.90 -0.33 -9.15
N THR A 58 8.84 -1.11 -9.32
CA THR A 58 7.84 -0.87 -10.37
C THR A 58 6.45 -1.29 -9.93
N ILE A 59 5.44 -0.65 -10.55
CA ILE A 59 4.03 -0.93 -10.35
C ILE A 59 3.44 -1.32 -11.71
N ALA A 60 2.82 -2.48 -11.81
CA ALA A 60 2.10 -2.87 -13.01
C ALA A 60 0.70 -2.21 -13.05
N PRO A 61 0.28 -1.69 -14.20
CA PRO A 61 -1.06 -1.10 -14.32
C PRO A 61 -2.17 -2.16 -14.30
N PRO A 62 -3.43 -1.75 -14.03
CA PRO A 62 -3.78 -0.43 -13.54
C PRO A 62 -3.45 -0.24 -12.05
N LEU A 63 -3.08 0.97 -11.67
CA LEU A 63 -3.01 1.45 -10.29
C LEU A 63 -4.28 2.23 -9.99
N SER A 64 -4.82 2.08 -8.77
CA SER A 64 -5.98 2.84 -8.31
C SER A 64 -5.75 3.33 -6.88
N GLY A 65 -6.37 4.45 -6.52
CA GLY A 65 -6.28 4.93 -5.16
C GLY A 65 -6.46 6.43 -4.99
N ALA A 66 -6.16 6.88 -3.79
CA ALA A 66 -6.21 8.30 -3.41
C ALA A 66 -5.02 8.65 -2.50
N ALA A 67 -4.61 9.92 -2.54
CA ALA A 67 -3.47 10.43 -1.79
C ALA A 67 -2.17 9.65 -2.05
N LEU A 68 -1.90 9.32 -3.32
CA LEU A 68 -0.74 8.50 -3.72
C LEU A 68 0.60 9.17 -3.38
N ASN A 69 0.63 10.46 -3.17
CA ASN A 69 1.78 11.19 -2.62
C ASN A 69 2.14 10.77 -1.17
N MET A 70 1.25 10.03 -0.49
CA MET A 70 1.49 9.44 0.83
C MET A 70 1.76 7.92 0.77
N LEU A 71 1.90 7.34 -0.42
CA LEU A 71 2.37 5.98 -0.65
C LEU A 71 3.88 6.01 -0.86
N LYS A 72 4.63 5.35 0.02
CA LYS A 72 6.08 5.20 -0.06
C LYS A 72 6.42 3.74 -0.38
N ILE A 73 7.27 3.55 -1.37
CA ILE A 73 7.70 2.24 -1.85
C ILE A 73 9.22 2.18 -1.77
N GLY A 74 9.74 1.19 -1.06
CA GLY A 74 11.17 0.92 -0.93
C GLY A 74 11.84 0.48 -2.23
N LYS A 75 13.02 -0.10 -2.13
CA LYS A 75 13.83 -0.55 -3.28
C LYS A 75 13.44 -1.95 -3.72
N ASP A 76 13.60 -2.22 -5.02
CA ASP A 76 13.39 -3.55 -5.62
C ASP A 76 12.02 -4.17 -5.31
N VAL A 77 11.00 -3.33 -5.12
CA VAL A 77 9.62 -3.76 -4.88
C VAL A 77 8.92 -4.01 -6.21
N PHE A 78 8.25 -5.14 -6.32
CA PHE A 78 7.34 -5.40 -7.43
C PHE A 78 5.89 -5.37 -6.97
N VAL A 79 5.12 -4.44 -7.52
CA VAL A 79 3.67 -4.34 -7.32
C VAL A 79 2.98 -4.81 -8.60
N ASN A 80 2.21 -5.88 -8.49
CA ASN A 80 1.44 -6.43 -9.61
C ASN A 80 0.17 -5.60 -9.87
N SER A 81 -0.54 -5.91 -10.94
CA SER A 81 -1.70 -5.16 -11.45
C SER A 81 -2.86 -5.05 -10.46
N ASN A 82 -3.66 -4.01 -10.63
CA ASN A 82 -4.85 -3.72 -9.83
C ASN A 82 -4.57 -3.48 -8.33
N LEU A 83 -3.44 -2.87 -7.98
CA LEU A 83 -3.28 -2.35 -6.62
C LEU A 83 -4.31 -1.25 -6.38
N LEU A 84 -5.07 -1.35 -5.28
CA LEU A 84 -5.82 -0.24 -4.68
C LEU A 84 -5.05 0.30 -3.48
N ALA A 85 -4.59 1.55 -3.53
CA ALA A 85 -3.89 2.22 -2.44
C ALA A 85 -4.69 3.44 -1.94
N MET A 86 -5.41 3.27 -0.83
CA MET A 86 -6.08 4.37 -0.14
C MET A 86 -5.13 4.94 0.91
N ALA A 87 -4.25 5.86 0.49
CA ALA A 87 -3.05 6.22 1.23
C ALA A 87 -3.19 7.44 2.16
N ARG A 88 -4.38 7.92 2.46
CA ARG A 88 -4.58 9.15 3.26
C ARG A 88 -3.99 9.08 4.68
N GLY A 89 -3.87 7.90 5.25
CA GLY A 89 -3.21 7.66 6.55
C GLY A 89 -1.72 7.34 6.46
N GLY A 90 -1.17 7.33 5.24
CA GLY A 90 0.17 6.85 4.94
C GLY A 90 0.20 5.35 4.64
N ILE A 91 0.93 4.96 3.62
CA ILE A 91 1.25 3.57 3.31
C ILE A 91 2.75 3.50 3.05
N THR A 92 3.43 2.58 3.72
CA THR A 92 4.85 2.30 3.47
C THR A 92 5.02 0.84 3.09
N ILE A 93 5.72 0.59 1.98
CA ILE A 93 6.10 -0.75 1.52
C ILE A 93 7.62 -0.82 1.58
N GLY A 94 8.13 -1.75 2.38
CA GLY A 94 9.56 -1.97 2.60
C GLY A 94 10.28 -2.55 1.38
N ASP A 95 11.60 -2.61 1.48
CA ASP A 95 12.48 -3.07 0.41
C ASP A 95 12.20 -4.54 0.04
N HIS A 96 12.35 -4.85 -1.24
CA HIS A 96 12.20 -6.22 -1.78
C HIS A 96 10.82 -6.87 -1.57
N ALA A 97 9.82 -6.14 -1.09
CA ALA A 97 8.47 -6.67 -0.92
C ALA A 97 7.84 -7.09 -2.27
N ARG A 98 6.91 -8.03 -2.22
CA ARG A 98 6.16 -8.51 -3.38
C ARG A 98 4.68 -8.35 -3.13
N ILE A 99 4.04 -7.49 -3.91
CA ILE A 99 2.61 -7.22 -3.83
C ILE A 99 1.95 -7.88 -5.04
N ALA A 100 1.12 -8.88 -4.80
CA ALA A 100 0.44 -9.60 -5.87
C ALA A 100 -0.74 -8.79 -6.45
N ALA A 101 -1.36 -9.31 -7.49
CA ALA A 101 -2.45 -8.64 -8.17
C ALA A 101 -3.71 -8.47 -7.28
N ASN A 102 -4.48 -7.41 -7.52
CA ASN A 102 -5.74 -7.11 -6.83
C ASN A 102 -5.59 -6.88 -5.32
N VAL A 103 -4.42 -6.55 -4.82
CA VAL A 103 -4.21 -6.22 -3.41
C VAL A 103 -4.83 -4.86 -3.10
N GLN A 104 -5.37 -4.73 -1.89
CA GLN A 104 -5.93 -3.50 -1.35
C GLN A 104 -5.15 -3.10 -0.09
N LEU A 105 -4.52 -1.94 -0.11
CA LEU A 105 -3.87 -1.33 1.05
C LEU A 105 -4.69 -0.11 1.45
N ILE A 106 -5.33 -0.17 2.61
CA ILE A 106 -6.31 0.82 3.05
C ILE A 106 -5.83 1.43 4.35
N SER A 107 -5.44 2.70 4.33
CA SER A 107 -4.96 3.43 5.50
C SER A 107 -5.99 4.41 6.08
N ASN A 108 -7.21 4.42 5.57
CA ASN A 108 -8.29 5.27 6.07
C ASN A 108 -9.66 4.62 5.93
N ASN A 109 -10.55 5.00 6.85
CA ASN A 109 -11.99 4.70 6.81
C ASN A 109 -12.77 6.01 6.92
N HIS A 110 -14.09 5.97 6.68
CA HIS A 110 -14.99 7.03 7.10
C HIS A 110 -15.41 6.84 8.56
N ASP A 111 -15.58 7.93 9.28
CA ASP A 111 -16.23 7.90 10.59
C ASP A 111 -17.71 7.47 10.39
N PRO A 112 -18.19 6.43 11.08
CA PRO A 112 -19.57 5.95 10.88
C PRO A 112 -20.64 6.94 11.34
N TYR A 113 -20.28 7.94 12.14
CA TYR A 113 -21.21 8.98 12.62
C TYR A 113 -21.14 10.26 11.79
N ASP A 114 -20.03 10.49 11.07
CA ASP A 114 -19.85 11.62 10.14
C ASP A 114 -19.02 11.20 8.94
N LEU A 115 -19.68 10.85 7.85
CA LEU A 115 -19.03 10.39 6.62
C LEU A 115 -18.14 11.44 5.92
N ASN A 116 -18.21 12.72 6.35
CA ASN A 116 -17.28 13.74 5.89
C ASN A 116 -15.93 13.68 6.62
N VAL A 117 -15.83 12.89 7.67
CA VAL A 117 -14.58 12.71 8.43
C VAL A 117 -13.94 11.37 8.09
N LEU A 118 -12.67 11.42 7.66
CA LEU A 118 -11.85 10.22 7.54
C LEU A 118 -11.13 9.97 8.86
N THR A 119 -11.09 8.70 9.26
CA THR A 119 -10.22 8.17 10.31
C THR A 119 -9.04 7.48 9.64
N CYS A 120 -7.83 7.94 9.93
CA CYS A 120 -6.63 7.55 9.21
C CYS A 120 -5.62 6.92 10.17
N LYS A 121 -5.09 5.72 9.80
CA LYS A 121 -3.98 5.07 10.48
C LYS A 121 -3.04 4.48 9.43
N PRO A 122 -1.71 4.57 9.59
CA PRO A 122 -0.78 4.08 8.58
C PRO A 122 -0.89 2.58 8.38
N VAL A 123 -0.52 2.14 7.18
CA VAL A 123 -0.29 0.74 6.83
C VAL A 123 1.20 0.58 6.55
N GLU A 124 1.82 -0.42 7.16
CA GLU A 124 3.23 -0.73 7.00
C GLU A 124 3.40 -2.16 6.51
N ILE A 125 4.07 -2.32 5.38
CA ILE A 125 4.49 -3.61 4.82
C ILE A 125 6.00 -3.68 4.98
N GLY A 126 6.49 -4.66 5.72
CA GLY A 126 7.91 -4.85 6.00
C GLY A 126 8.71 -5.35 4.79
N ASP A 127 10.03 -5.29 4.94
CA ASP A 127 10.96 -5.74 3.92
C ASP A 127 10.73 -7.23 3.59
N TYR A 128 10.91 -7.59 2.33
CA TYR A 128 10.73 -8.97 1.85
C TYR A 128 9.34 -9.57 2.12
N ALA A 129 8.37 -8.81 2.59
CA ALA A 129 7.01 -9.32 2.80
C ALA A 129 6.35 -9.69 1.46
N TRP A 130 5.52 -10.72 1.49
CA TRP A 130 4.73 -11.15 0.34
C TRP A 130 3.25 -11.04 0.64
N ILE A 131 2.56 -10.15 -0.08
CA ILE A 131 1.12 -9.96 0.01
C ILE A 131 0.46 -10.70 -1.14
N GLY A 132 -0.29 -11.75 -0.83
CA GLY A 132 -0.98 -12.63 -1.78
C GLY A 132 -2.11 -11.92 -2.52
N ALA A 133 -2.44 -12.46 -3.71
CA ALA A 133 -3.41 -11.85 -4.61
C ALA A 133 -4.79 -11.65 -3.94
N GLY A 134 -5.38 -10.47 -4.16
CA GLY A 134 -6.70 -10.12 -3.61
C GLY A 134 -6.72 -9.91 -2.08
N ALA A 135 -5.58 -9.91 -1.41
CA ALA A 135 -5.54 -9.62 0.02
C ALA A 135 -5.85 -8.14 0.30
N THR A 136 -6.49 -7.89 1.44
CA THR A 136 -6.80 -6.55 1.95
C THR A 136 -6.09 -6.31 3.27
N VAL A 137 -5.32 -5.23 3.38
CA VAL A 137 -4.69 -4.78 4.63
C VAL A 137 -5.41 -3.54 5.12
N LEU A 138 -5.94 -3.59 6.35
CA LEU A 138 -6.77 -2.53 6.93
C LEU A 138 -5.94 -1.45 7.67
N PRO A 139 -6.54 -0.28 7.95
CA PRO A 139 -5.86 0.83 8.60
C PRO A 139 -5.22 0.46 9.94
N GLY A 140 -4.00 0.92 10.16
CA GLY A 140 -3.25 0.70 11.39
C GLY A 140 -2.54 -0.64 11.48
N VAL A 141 -2.54 -1.43 10.41
CA VAL A 141 -1.90 -2.77 10.39
C VAL A 141 -0.45 -2.67 9.93
N ARG A 142 0.44 -3.34 10.67
CA ARG A 142 1.81 -3.65 10.28
C ARG A 142 1.91 -5.12 9.87
N VAL A 143 2.41 -5.37 8.67
CA VAL A 143 2.85 -6.69 8.20
C VAL A 143 4.36 -6.75 8.31
N GLY A 144 4.88 -7.69 9.08
CA GLY A 144 6.30 -7.79 9.39
C GLY A 144 7.17 -8.20 8.21
N CYS A 145 8.48 -8.09 8.43
CA CYS A 145 9.51 -8.50 7.47
C CYS A 145 9.43 -10.01 7.19
N HIS A 146 9.60 -10.41 5.93
CA HIS A 146 9.44 -11.81 5.48
C HIS A 146 8.08 -12.44 5.81
N ALA A 147 7.09 -11.66 6.25
CA ALA A 147 5.75 -12.19 6.47
C ALA A 147 5.05 -12.48 5.14
N VAL A 148 4.17 -13.47 5.17
CA VAL A 148 3.37 -13.88 4.01
C VAL A 148 1.90 -13.74 4.34
N ILE A 149 1.18 -12.98 3.54
CA ILE A 149 -0.27 -12.89 3.60
C ILE A 149 -0.85 -13.75 2.48
N GLY A 150 -1.67 -14.74 2.84
CA GLY A 150 -2.32 -15.61 1.86
C GLY A 150 -3.30 -14.87 0.97
N ALA A 151 -3.54 -15.41 -0.21
CA ALA A 151 -4.47 -14.81 -1.17
C ALA A 151 -5.89 -14.63 -0.57
N SER A 152 -6.58 -13.54 -0.95
CA SER A 152 -7.93 -13.19 -0.50
C SER A 152 -8.09 -13.06 1.03
N SER A 153 -7.01 -12.85 1.76
CA SER A 153 -7.04 -12.63 3.21
C SER A 153 -7.39 -11.18 3.55
N VAL A 154 -8.07 -10.98 4.69
CA VAL A 154 -8.35 -9.64 5.24
C VAL A 154 -7.56 -9.46 6.54
N VAL A 155 -6.51 -8.65 6.49
CA VAL A 155 -5.60 -8.44 7.62
C VAL A 155 -6.13 -7.28 8.47
N THR A 156 -6.57 -7.62 9.68
CA THR A 156 -7.20 -6.69 10.64
C THR A 156 -6.35 -6.40 11.87
N LYS A 157 -5.21 -7.08 12.00
CA LYS A 157 -4.25 -6.97 13.11
C LYS A 157 -2.84 -7.16 12.60
N ASP A 158 -1.87 -6.66 13.33
CA ASP A 158 -0.47 -6.83 13.02
C ASP A 158 -0.08 -8.30 12.81
N VAL A 159 0.77 -8.50 11.82
CA VAL A 159 1.37 -9.80 11.50
C VAL A 159 2.85 -9.70 11.80
N PRO A 160 3.40 -10.53 12.71
CA PRO A 160 4.81 -10.46 13.07
C PRO A 160 5.73 -10.87 11.92
N ASP A 161 7.01 -10.53 12.06
CA ASP A 161 8.04 -10.95 11.14
C ASP A 161 8.04 -12.48 11.00
N TYR A 162 8.33 -12.98 9.79
CA TYR A 162 8.39 -14.41 9.46
C TYR A 162 7.08 -15.20 9.67
N ALA A 163 5.94 -14.55 9.81
CA ALA A 163 4.67 -15.25 9.97
C ALA A 163 3.94 -15.46 8.63
N ILE A 164 3.20 -16.57 8.52
CA ILE A 164 2.19 -16.76 7.47
C ILE A 164 0.82 -16.54 8.08
N ALA A 165 0.06 -15.59 7.54
CA ALA A 165 -1.30 -15.30 7.95
C ALA A 165 -2.28 -15.47 6.79
N VAL A 166 -3.41 -16.14 7.02
CA VAL A 166 -4.42 -16.41 5.98
C VAL A 166 -5.85 -16.26 6.54
N GLY A 167 -6.80 -16.01 5.66
CA GLY A 167 -8.24 -16.04 5.96
C GLY A 167 -8.86 -14.66 6.16
N ASN A 168 -10.16 -14.64 6.46
CA ASN A 168 -10.95 -13.44 6.75
C ASN A 168 -11.75 -13.63 8.06
N PRO A 169 -11.36 -12.97 9.19
CA PRO A 169 -10.12 -12.20 9.33
C PRO A 169 -8.88 -13.11 9.31
N ALA A 170 -7.75 -12.58 8.85
CA ALA A 170 -6.50 -13.32 8.77
C ALA A 170 -6.01 -13.78 10.14
N LYS A 171 -5.51 -15.03 10.20
CA LYS A 171 -4.93 -15.66 11.38
C LYS A 171 -3.56 -16.20 11.04
N ILE A 172 -2.63 -16.10 11.98
CA ILE A 172 -1.31 -16.71 11.86
C ILE A 172 -1.49 -18.23 11.90
N ILE A 173 -1.01 -18.91 10.86
CA ILE A 173 -1.07 -20.38 10.74
C ILE A 173 0.29 -21.04 10.87
N GLN A 174 1.37 -20.26 10.68
CA GLN A 174 2.74 -20.79 10.71
C GLN A 174 3.74 -19.66 10.99
N MET A 175 4.83 -20.01 11.66
CA MET A 175 6.05 -19.19 11.71
C MET A 175 7.10 -19.84 10.80
N LEU A 176 7.73 -19.03 9.95
CA LEU A 176 8.80 -19.46 9.06
C LEU A 176 10.12 -19.56 9.82
N ASP A 177 10.97 -20.46 9.39
CA ASP A 177 12.31 -20.64 9.94
C ASP A 177 13.23 -19.52 9.43
N LYS A 178 13.55 -18.57 10.30
CA LYS A 178 14.36 -17.40 9.97
C LYS A 178 15.76 -17.73 9.46
N GLU A 179 16.32 -18.88 9.87
CA GLU A 179 17.67 -19.32 9.46
C GLU A 179 17.74 -19.72 7.97
N LYS A 180 16.59 -19.89 7.30
CA LYS A 180 16.52 -20.23 5.87
C LYS A 180 16.55 -19.02 4.95
N PHE A 181 16.42 -17.81 5.50
CA PHE A 181 16.46 -16.59 4.71
C PHE A 181 17.90 -16.13 4.49
N LYS A 182 18.21 -15.74 3.25
CA LYS A 182 19.53 -15.22 2.88
C LYS A 182 19.75 -13.79 3.36
N SER A 183 18.68 -13.04 3.55
CA SER A 183 18.70 -11.65 3.99
C SER A 183 17.87 -11.57 5.28
N PRO A 184 18.46 -11.32 6.43
CA PRO A 184 17.68 -11.12 7.68
C PRO A 184 16.92 -9.78 7.64
N CYS A 185 15.97 -9.66 8.52
CA CYS A 185 15.27 -8.39 8.80
C CYS A 185 16.21 -7.36 9.43
#